data_c56ceb7df30b43f082a473117d655970
#
_entry.id   c56ceb7df30b43f082a473117d655970
#
_cell.length_a   1.000
_cell.length_b   1.000
_cell.length_c   1.000
_cell.angle_alpha   90.00
_cell.angle_beta   90.00
_cell.angle_gamma   90.00
#
_symmetry.space_group_name_H-M   'P 1'
#
loop_
_entity.id
_entity.type
_entity.pdbx_description
1 polymer ?
#
loop_
_entity_poly.entity_id
_entity_poly.type
_entity_poly.pdbx_seq_one_letter_code
_entity_poly.pdbx_strand_id
1 'polypeptide(L)'
;VAVSAVMLGSIVNAGARLVLPTLADKVGRIVCIKGVLIVAVIAMGVLAVSRSLAVTVAVVLMYGCYGGIMGSFPSLTSSIFGMKHTGENYGFVMFGIVFATFGAPAISGLVSSNGYEMNVVFGIGAVFAVIAFVCLTLLGRNLVKEHAEKSVGAKKGTAQVRKPQAE
;
A
#
# COMPACT_ATOMS: atom_id res chain seq x y z
N VAL A 1 5.45 -20.81 -20.18
CA VAL A 1 5.86 -19.45 -19.70
C VAL A 1 4.81 -18.87 -18.76
N ALA A 2 3.51 -18.83 -19.12
CA ALA A 2 2.47 -18.24 -18.26
C ALA A 2 2.32 -18.97 -16.91
N VAL A 3 2.26 -20.31 -16.92
CA VAL A 3 2.14 -21.13 -15.71
C VAL A 3 3.35 -20.94 -14.79
N SER A 4 4.55 -20.91 -15.34
CA SER A 4 5.78 -20.71 -14.57
C SER A 4 5.82 -19.32 -13.92
N ALA A 5 5.32 -18.29 -14.61
CA ALA A 5 5.21 -16.92 -14.06
C ALA A 5 4.25 -16.85 -12.86
N VAL A 6 3.10 -17.55 -12.95
CA VAL A 6 2.13 -17.61 -11.84
C VAL A 6 2.71 -18.38 -10.64
N MET A 7 3.37 -19.50 -10.88
CA MET A 7 4.02 -20.27 -9.80
C MET A 7 5.10 -19.46 -9.07
N LEU A 8 6.02 -18.85 -9.83
CA LEU A 8 7.05 -17.95 -9.26
C LEU A 8 6.42 -16.75 -8.55
N GLY A 9 5.40 -16.14 -9.15
CA GLY A 9 4.67 -15.03 -8.54
C GLY A 9 4.04 -15.41 -7.20
N SER A 10 3.45 -16.60 -7.10
CA SER A 10 2.86 -17.10 -5.84
C SER A 10 3.89 -17.30 -4.75
N ILE A 11 5.08 -17.82 -5.08
CA ILE A 11 6.19 -17.96 -4.13
C ILE A 11 6.69 -16.57 -3.66
N VAL A 12 6.89 -15.66 -4.60
CA VAL A 12 7.30 -14.27 -4.29
C VAL A 12 6.24 -13.55 -3.45
N ASN A 13 4.95 -13.75 -3.74
CA ASN A 13 3.84 -13.22 -2.95
C ASN A 13 3.90 -13.71 -1.50
N ALA A 14 4.06 -15.02 -1.31
CA ALA A 14 4.16 -15.61 0.03
C ALA A 14 5.40 -15.08 0.79
N GLY A 15 6.55 -15.01 0.15
CA GLY A 15 7.77 -14.44 0.73
C GLY A 15 7.64 -12.96 1.09
N ALA A 16 7.02 -12.18 0.21
CA ALA A 16 6.79 -10.75 0.43
C ALA A 16 5.88 -10.46 1.64
N ARG A 17 4.91 -11.32 1.92
CA ARG A 17 4.04 -11.22 3.13
C ARG A 17 4.81 -11.34 4.45
N LEU A 18 5.94 -12.01 4.44
CA LEU A 18 6.79 -12.15 5.63
C LEU A 18 7.87 -11.06 5.69
N VAL A 19 8.54 -10.81 4.56
CA VAL A 19 9.69 -9.90 4.50
C VAL A 19 9.27 -8.43 4.62
N LEU A 20 8.22 -8.01 3.90
CA LEU A 20 7.84 -6.61 3.86
C LEU A 20 7.32 -6.06 5.20
N PRO A 21 6.46 -6.74 5.99
CA PRO A 21 6.10 -6.28 7.32
C PRO A 21 7.30 -6.16 8.26
N THR A 22 8.23 -7.13 8.22
CA THR A 22 9.46 -7.09 9.02
C THR A 22 10.35 -5.92 8.64
N LEU A 23 10.46 -5.61 7.34
CA LEU A 23 11.18 -4.43 6.84
C LEU A 23 10.46 -3.14 7.24
N ALA A 24 9.13 -3.12 7.16
CA ALA A 24 8.30 -1.98 7.52
C ALA A 24 8.43 -1.60 9.00
N ASP A 25 8.63 -2.56 9.88
CA ASP A 25 8.88 -2.31 11.30
C ASP A 25 10.25 -1.65 11.57
N LYS A 26 11.25 -1.88 10.69
CA LYS A 26 12.59 -1.28 10.81
C LYS A 26 12.69 0.10 10.14
N VAL A 27 12.12 0.27 8.96
CA VAL A 27 12.28 1.47 8.12
C VAL A 27 11.13 2.46 8.32
N GLY A 28 10.01 1.97 8.83
CA GLY A 28 8.77 2.72 8.94
C GLY A 28 7.71 2.24 7.95
N ARG A 29 6.52 1.95 8.47
CA ARG A 29 5.42 1.31 7.73
C ARG A 29 4.98 2.11 6.51
N ILE A 30 4.81 3.43 6.66
CA ILE A 30 4.40 4.32 5.56
C ILE A 30 5.48 4.40 4.47
N VAL A 31 6.75 4.46 4.87
CA VAL A 31 7.89 4.53 3.93
C VAL A 31 7.98 3.24 3.13
N CYS A 32 7.85 2.10 3.78
CA CYS A 32 7.89 0.79 3.13
C CYS A 32 6.76 0.64 2.11
N ILE A 33 5.51 0.98 2.46
CA ILE A 33 4.37 0.88 1.54
C ILE A 33 4.52 1.85 0.36
N LYS A 34 5.06 3.05 0.57
CA LYS A 34 5.41 3.97 -0.53
C LYS A 34 6.41 3.36 -1.50
N GLY A 35 7.44 2.71 -0.98
CA GLY A 35 8.42 2.01 -1.81
C GLY A 35 7.76 0.91 -2.66
N VAL A 36 6.88 0.12 -2.08
CA VAL A 36 6.13 -0.92 -2.79
C VAL A 36 5.22 -0.32 -3.87
N LEU A 37 4.55 0.82 -3.60
CA LEU A 37 3.72 1.49 -4.59
C LEU A 37 4.54 2.05 -5.76
N ILE A 38 5.75 2.56 -5.52
CA ILE A 38 6.65 2.99 -6.60
C ILE A 38 7.01 1.80 -7.50
N VAL A 39 7.37 0.66 -6.90
CA VAL A 39 7.66 -0.57 -7.67
C VAL A 39 6.42 -1.03 -8.45
N ALA A 40 5.23 -0.94 -7.86
CA ALA A 40 3.98 -1.29 -8.54
C ALA A 40 3.69 -0.37 -9.74
N VAL A 41 3.90 0.95 -9.61
CA VAL A 41 3.72 1.90 -10.72
C VAL A 41 4.69 1.58 -11.87
N ILE A 42 5.96 1.30 -11.56
CA ILE A 42 6.96 0.93 -12.56
C ILE A 42 6.57 -0.39 -13.24
N ALA A 43 6.19 -1.40 -12.47
CA ALA A 43 5.77 -2.70 -13.01
C ALA A 43 4.52 -2.58 -13.91
N MET A 44 3.51 -1.79 -13.49
CA MET A 44 2.34 -1.49 -14.33
C MET A 44 2.70 -0.76 -15.62
N GLY A 45 3.62 0.20 -15.56
CA GLY A 45 4.14 0.90 -16.74
C GLY A 45 4.83 -0.06 -17.71
N VAL A 46 5.65 -0.98 -17.20
CA VAL A 46 6.28 -2.03 -18.03
C VAL A 46 5.23 -2.92 -18.67
N LEU A 47 4.19 -3.34 -17.94
CA LEU A 47 3.08 -4.15 -18.47
C LEU A 47 2.30 -3.43 -19.57
N ALA A 48 2.14 -2.10 -19.47
CA ALA A 48 1.43 -1.30 -20.47
C ALA A 48 2.20 -1.17 -21.80
N VAL A 49 3.54 -1.23 -21.78
CA VAL A 49 4.37 -0.93 -22.96
C VAL A 49 5.06 -2.16 -23.53
N SER A 50 5.44 -3.15 -22.70
CA SER A 50 6.28 -4.28 -23.10
C SER A 50 5.49 -5.50 -23.51
N ARG A 51 6.00 -6.24 -24.51
CA ARG A 51 5.43 -7.51 -24.99
C ARG A 51 6.43 -8.68 -24.92
N SER A 52 7.45 -8.60 -24.08
CA SER A 52 8.59 -9.54 -24.03
C SER A 52 8.69 -10.22 -22.66
N LEU A 53 9.83 -10.82 -22.37
CA LEU A 53 10.22 -11.41 -21.08
C LEU A 53 10.02 -10.42 -19.89
N ALA A 54 10.16 -9.11 -20.17
CA ALA A 54 9.88 -8.07 -19.19
C ALA A 54 8.47 -8.13 -18.59
N VAL A 55 7.47 -8.60 -19.35
CA VAL A 55 6.10 -8.81 -18.84
C VAL A 55 6.08 -9.87 -17.74
N THR A 56 6.80 -10.97 -17.92
CA THR A 56 6.87 -12.03 -16.91
C THR A 56 7.48 -11.53 -15.60
N VAL A 57 8.57 -10.77 -15.70
CA VAL A 57 9.23 -10.17 -14.53
C VAL A 57 8.30 -9.16 -13.85
N ALA A 58 7.63 -8.31 -14.61
CA ALA A 58 6.70 -7.32 -14.07
C ALA A 58 5.50 -7.98 -13.36
N VAL A 59 4.95 -9.06 -13.93
CA VAL A 59 3.87 -9.84 -13.27
C VAL A 59 4.36 -10.41 -11.94
N VAL A 60 5.53 -11.04 -11.89
CA VAL A 60 6.09 -11.60 -10.65
C VAL A 60 6.31 -10.52 -9.61
N LEU A 61 6.80 -9.34 -10.01
CA LEU A 61 6.95 -8.17 -9.12
C LEU A 61 5.59 -7.69 -8.58
N MET A 62 4.55 -7.66 -9.43
CA MET A 62 3.20 -7.29 -8.99
C MET A 62 2.63 -8.26 -7.94
N TYR A 63 2.87 -9.57 -8.09
CA TYR A 63 2.52 -10.55 -7.05
C TYR A 63 3.25 -10.26 -5.72
N GLY A 64 4.52 -9.89 -5.77
CA GLY A 64 5.30 -9.47 -4.60
C GLY A 64 4.75 -8.20 -3.95
N CYS A 65 4.45 -7.17 -4.74
CA CYS A 65 3.84 -5.93 -4.27
C CYS A 65 2.50 -6.19 -3.56
N TYR A 66 1.63 -6.99 -4.18
CA TYR A 66 0.35 -7.36 -3.60
C TYR A 66 0.51 -8.10 -2.27
N GLY A 67 1.39 -9.11 -2.21
CA GLY A 67 1.67 -9.86 -0.99
C GLY A 67 2.19 -8.97 0.14
N GLY A 68 3.12 -8.08 -0.18
CA GLY A 68 3.72 -7.17 0.78
C GLY A 68 2.76 -6.13 1.34
N ILE A 69 1.92 -5.55 0.50
CA ILE A 69 0.87 -4.61 0.92
C ILE A 69 -0.13 -5.34 1.84
N MET A 70 -0.62 -6.50 1.42
CA MET A 70 -1.56 -7.30 2.22
C MET A 70 -0.99 -7.69 3.59
N GLY A 71 0.28 -8.09 3.64
CA GLY A 71 0.96 -8.42 4.90
C GLY A 71 1.16 -7.22 5.82
N SER A 72 1.33 -6.02 5.26
CA SER A 72 1.62 -4.80 6.01
C SER A 72 0.37 -4.04 6.49
N PHE A 73 -0.78 -4.25 5.87
CA PHE A 73 -2.02 -3.51 6.19
C PHE A 73 -2.53 -3.70 7.63
N PRO A 74 -2.57 -4.92 8.22
CA PRO A 74 -3.02 -5.08 9.61
C PRO A 74 -2.16 -4.28 10.58
N SER A 75 -0.85 -4.33 10.39
CA SER A 75 0.14 -3.62 11.20
C SER A 75 0.03 -2.09 11.01
N LEU A 76 -0.19 -1.60 9.78
CA LEU A 76 -0.41 -0.19 9.51
C LEU A 76 -1.71 0.31 10.16
N THR A 77 -2.81 -0.43 10.00
CA THR A 77 -4.13 -0.08 10.56
C THR A 77 -4.05 0.04 12.09
N SER A 78 -3.43 -0.93 12.76
CA SER A 78 -3.25 -0.89 14.21
C SER A 78 -2.37 0.26 14.68
N SER A 79 -1.39 0.67 13.87
CA SER A 79 -0.52 1.81 14.21
C SER A 79 -1.19 3.17 14.06
N ILE A 80 -2.16 3.29 13.16
CA ILE A 80 -2.89 4.56 12.91
C ILE A 80 -4.08 4.71 13.88
N PHE A 81 -4.89 3.67 14.02
CA PHE A 81 -6.14 3.71 14.76
C PHE A 81 -6.03 3.16 16.19
N GLY A 82 -4.85 2.64 16.58
CA GLY A 82 -4.62 2.02 17.87
C GLY A 82 -5.10 0.57 17.96
N MET A 83 -4.73 -0.11 19.04
CA MET A 83 -4.96 -1.55 19.23
C MET A 83 -6.40 -1.91 19.63
N LYS A 84 -7.16 -0.96 20.20
CA LYS A 84 -8.45 -1.24 20.85
C LYS A 84 -9.54 -1.71 19.88
N HIS A 85 -9.57 -1.17 18.65
CA HIS A 85 -10.58 -1.46 17.62
C HIS A 85 -9.94 -1.90 16.29
N THR A 86 -8.79 -2.58 16.36
CA THR A 86 -8.02 -2.97 15.17
C THR A 86 -8.84 -3.84 14.21
N GLY A 87 -9.65 -4.78 14.74
CA GLY A 87 -10.46 -5.68 13.92
C GLY A 87 -11.51 -4.92 13.10
N GLU A 88 -12.25 -4.02 13.74
CA GLU A 88 -13.28 -3.19 13.08
C GLU A 88 -12.66 -2.29 12.02
N ASN A 89 -11.61 -1.56 12.37
CA ASN A 89 -10.92 -0.65 11.45
C ASN A 89 -10.30 -1.39 10.28
N TYR A 90 -9.71 -2.57 10.51
CA TYR A 90 -9.17 -3.40 9.45
C TYR A 90 -10.28 -3.96 8.56
N GLY A 91 -11.45 -4.29 9.11
CA GLY A 91 -12.63 -4.67 8.35
C GLY A 91 -13.02 -3.59 7.33
N PHE A 92 -13.05 -2.31 7.73
CA PHE A 92 -13.32 -1.19 6.81
C PHE A 92 -12.26 -1.09 5.69
N VAL A 93 -10.99 -1.27 6.01
CA VAL A 93 -9.92 -1.28 5.00
C VAL A 93 -10.13 -2.43 4.00
N MET A 94 -10.61 -3.59 4.46
CA MET A 94 -10.90 -4.73 3.60
C MET A 94 -12.04 -4.48 2.60
N PHE A 95 -13.01 -3.61 2.90
CA PHE A 95 -14.02 -3.21 1.92
C PHE A 95 -13.41 -2.62 0.64
N GLY A 96 -12.29 -1.90 0.74
CA GLY A 96 -11.54 -1.41 -0.42
C GLY A 96 -11.10 -2.54 -1.36
N ILE A 97 -10.70 -3.68 -0.80
CA ILE A 97 -10.31 -4.88 -1.58
C ILE A 97 -11.52 -5.49 -2.28
N VAL A 98 -12.68 -5.54 -1.60
CA VAL A 98 -13.93 -6.03 -2.20
C VAL A 98 -14.29 -5.19 -3.43
N PHE A 99 -14.27 -3.87 -3.31
CA PHE A 99 -14.52 -2.97 -4.46
C PHE A 99 -13.50 -3.17 -5.58
N ALA A 100 -12.23 -3.36 -5.26
CA ALA A 100 -11.19 -3.62 -6.26
C ALA A 100 -11.41 -4.98 -6.96
N THR A 101 -11.84 -6.01 -6.23
CA THR A 101 -12.08 -7.36 -6.77
C THR A 101 -13.20 -7.38 -7.79
N PHE A 102 -14.25 -6.59 -7.62
CA PHE A 102 -15.33 -6.46 -8.59
C PHE A 102 -15.02 -5.40 -9.66
N GLY A 103 -14.38 -4.31 -9.27
CA GLY A 103 -14.08 -3.19 -10.16
C GLY A 103 -13.05 -3.52 -11.24
N ALA A 104 -11.99 -4.23 -10.90
CA ALA A 104 -10.93 -4.54 -11.86
C ALA A 104 -11.40 -5.45 -13.01
N PRO A 105 -12.13 -6.55 -12.78
CA PRO A 105 -12.70 -7.35 -13.86
C PRO A 105 -13.76 -6.59 -14.67
N ALA A 106 -14.56 -5.72 -14.05
CA ALA A 106 -15.55 -4.91 -14.75
C ALA A 106 -14.86 -3.93 -15.72
N ILE A 107 -13.82 -3.23 -15.27
CA ILE A 107 -13.02 -2.34 -16.13
C ILE A 107 -12.36 -3.13 -17.27
N SER A 108 -11.76 -4.28 -16.96
CA SER A 108 -11.12 -5.14 -17.96
C SER A 108 -12.14 -5.63 -18.99
N GLY A 109 -13.33 -6.04 -18.56
CA GLY A 109 -14.42 -6.45 -19.44
C GLY A 109 -14.90 -5.34 -20.35
N LEU A 110 -15.10 -4.12 -19.83
CA LEU A 110 -15.48 -2.94 -20.60
C LEU A 110 -14.42 -2.55 -21.65
N VAL A 111 -13.15 -2.59 -21.28
CA VAL A 111 -12.04 -2.28 -22.19
C VAL A 111 -11.99 -3.33 -23.33
N SER A 112 -12.11 -4.60 -22.99
CA SER A 112 -12.09 -5.71 -23.95
C SER A 112 -13.31 -5.68 -24.88
N SER A 113 -14.50 -5.40 -24.37
CA SER A 113 -15.73 -5.34 -25.18
C SER A 113 -15.73 -4.19 -26.19
N ASN A 114 -15.00 -3.11 -25.92
CA ASN A 114 -14.79 -1.99 -26.83
C ASN A 114 -13.62 -2.18 -27.80
N GLY A 115 -13.00 -3.35 -27.83
CA GLY A 115 -11.93 -3.67 -28.76
C GLY A 115 -10.56 -3.07 -28.42
N TYR A 116 -10.40 -2.53 -27.21
CA TYR A 116 -9.10 -2.01 -26.76
C TYR A 116 -8.18 -3.13 -26.29
N GLU A 117 -6.88 -2.95 -26.48
CA GLU A 117 -5.87 -3.87 -25.99
C GLU A 117 -5.79 -3.88 -24.45
N MET A 118 -5.39 -5.02 -23.88
CA MET A 118 -5.17 -5.16 -22.42
C MET A 118 -4.15 -4.16 -21.84
N ASN A 119 -3.29 -3.60 -22.67
CA ASN A 119 -2.33 -2.55 -22.27
C ASN A 119 -3.03 -1.32 -21.65
N VAL A 120 -4.23 -0.99 -22.11
CA VAL A 120 -5.05 0.11 -21.57
C VAL A 120 -5.47 -0.18 -20.13
N VAL A 121 -5.79 -1.42 -19.81
CA VAL A 121 -6.15 -1.84 -18.43
C VAL A 121 -4.97 -1.61 -17.48
N PHE A 122 -3.76 -1.99 -17.90
CA PHE A 122 -2.56 -1.74 -17.10
C PHE A 122 -2.25 -0.25 -16.95
N GLY A 123 -2.50 0.55 -17.99
CA GLY A 123 -2.40 2.01 -17.92
C GLY A 123 -3.36 2.62 -16.89
N ILE A 124 -4.63 2.19 -16.89
CA ILE A 124 -5.62 2.59 -15.88
C ILE A 124 -5.15 2.18 -14.49
N GLY A 125 -4.65 0.95 -14.33
CA GLY A 125 -4.09 0.46 -13.07
C GLY A 125 -2.92 1.31 -12.56
N ALA A 126 -2.03 1.76 -13.45
CA ALA A 126 -0.94 2.67 -13.11
C ALA A 126 -1.44 4.01 -12.57
N VAL A 127 -2.48 4.58 -13.17
CA VAL A 127 -3.11 5.82 -12.69
C VAL A 127 -3.68 5.64 -11.28
N PHE A 128 -4.39 4.54 -11.02
CA PHE A 128 -4.89 4.24 -9.67
C PHE A 128 -3.76 4.06 -8.65
N ALA A 129 -2.65 3.43 -9.05
CA ALA A 129 -1.47 3.27 -8.18
C ALA A 129 -0.83 4.63 -7.84
N VAL A 130 -0.78 5.57 -8.79
CA VAL A 130 -0.30 6.95 -8.55
C VAL A 130 -1.25 7.69 -7.60
N ILE A 131 -2.55 7.58 -7.79
CA ILE A 131 -3.54 8.18 -6.88
C ILE A 131 -3.35 7.63 -5.45
N ALA A 132 -3.21 6.30 -5.31
CA ALA A 132 -2.96 5.66 -4.02
C ALA A 132 -1.65 6.16 -3.37
N PHE A 133 -0.58 6.36 -4.16
CA PHE A 133 0.68 6.92 -3.69
C PHE A 133 0.53 8.35 -3.18
N VAL A 134 -0.22 9.20 -3.89
CA VAL A 134 -0.50 10.57 -3.47
C VAL A 134 -1.32 10.58 -2.17
N CYS A 135 -2.39 9.79 -2.10
CA CYS A 135 -3.22 9.67 -0.89
C CYS A 135 -2.41 9.20 0.33
N LEU A 136 -1.57 8.18 0.16
CA LEU A 136 -0.70 7.70 1.23
C LEU A 136 0.35 8.73 1.65
N THR A 137 0.82 9.55 0.72
CA THR A 137 1.78 10.63 1.01
C THR A 137 1.12 11.74 1.83
N LEU A 138 -0.10 12.12 1.48
CA LEU A 138 -0.88 13.10 2.23
C LEU A 138 -1.22 12.58 3.63
N LEU A 139 -1.66 11.34 3.74
CA LEU A 139 -1.91 10.68 5.02
C LEU A 139 -0.65 10.68 5.91
N GLY A 140 0.48 10.28 5.36
CA GLY A 140 1.76 10.27 6.09
C GLY A 140 2.16 11.65 6.60
N ARG A 141 1.96 12.70 5.80
CA ARG A 141 2.25 14.09 6.21
C ARG A 141 1.33 14.55 7.35
N ASN A 142 0.05 14.21 7.31
CA ASN A 142 -0.90 14.57 8.35
C ASN A 142 -0.62 13.86 9.67
N LEU A 143 -0.29 12.56 9.63
CA LEU A 143 0.11 11.80 10.81
C LEU A 143 1.36 12.35 11.49
N VAL A 144 2.38 12.75 10.70
CA VAL A 144 3.59 13.37 11.25
C VAL A 144 3.28 14.70 11.93
N LYS A 145 2.40 15.53 11.36
CA LYS A 145 1.97 16.79 11.97
C LYS A 145 1.25 16.56 13.30
N GLU A 146 0.30 15.63 13.34
CA GLU A 146 -0.47 15.31 14.54
C GLU A 146 0.42 14.78 15.68
N HIS A 147 1.41 13.94 15.35
CA HIS A 147 2.39 13.47 16.34
C HIS A 147 3.28 14.61 16.87
N ALA A 148 3.68 15.55 16.01
CA ALA A 148 4.46 16.72 16.40
C ALA A 148 3.65 17.65 17.35
N GLU A 149 2.39 17.89 17.04
CA GLU A 149 1.50 18.71 17.88
C GLU A 149 1.25 18.07 19.26
N LYS A 150 0.98 16.75 19.30
CA LYS A 150 0.82 16.01 20.56
C LYS A 150 2.08 16.03 21.42
N SER A 151 3.25 15.93 20.81
CA SER A 151 4.53 15.98 21.53
C SER A 151 4.82 17.38 22.12
N VAL A 152 4.46 18.44 21.41
CA VAL A 152 4.59 19.82 21.89
C VAL A 152 3.59 20.12 23.02
N GLY A 153 2.34 19.64 22.88
CA GLY A 153 1.31 19.77 23.93
C GLY A 153 1.70 19.04 25.21
N ALA A 154 2.22 17.83 25.11
CA ALA A 154 2.70 17.07 26.27
C ALA A 154 3.85 17.76 27.00
N LYS A 155 4.82 18.33 26.27
CA LYS A 155 5.93 19.10 26.87
C LYS A 155 5.45 20.37 27.57
N LYS A 156 4.47 21.09 27.03
CA LYS A 156 3.88 22.27 27.65
C LYS A 156 3.12 21.93 28.94
N GLY A 157 2.34 20.83 28.94
CA GLY A 157 1.63 20.35 30.13
C GLY A 157 2.58 19.96 31.26
N THR A 158 3.68 19.28 30.96
CA THR A 158 4.70 18.88 31.94
C THR A 158 5.46 20.10 32.52
N ALA A 159 5.68 21.13 31.69
CA ALA A 159 6.34 22.37 32.15
C ALA A 159 5.45 23.19 33.10
N GLN A 160 4.13 23.15 32.92
CA GLN A 160 3.17 23.87 33.74
C GLN A 160 2.98 23.23 35.15
N VAL A 161 3.06 21.89 35.23
CA VAL A 161 2.98 21.13 36.48
C VAL A 161 4.25 21.29 37.33
N ARG A 162 5.36 21.66 36.71
CA ARG A 162 6.66 21.81 37.38
C ARG A 162 6.96 23.19 37.93
N LYS A 163 6.01 24.16 37.87
CA LYS A 163 6.15 25.44 38.61
C LYS A 163 5.86 25.15 40.08
N PRO A 164 6.85 25.26 41.01
CA PRO A 164 6.57 25.16 42.44
C PRO A 164 5.66 26.33 42.82
N GLN A 165 4.62 26.05 43.59
CA GLN A 165 3.95 27.11 44.38
C GLN A 165 5.00 27.63 45.33
N ALA A 166 5.58 28.78 44.94
CA ALA A 166 6.38 29.58 45.85
C ALA A 166 5.39 30.43 46.66
N GLU A 167 5.08 29.99 47.88
CA GLU A 167 4.71 30.79 49.04
C GLU A 167 5.45 30.26 50.23
#